data_7f06a9b747b013ea726bee19cb16bba9
#
_entry.id   7f06a9b747b013ea726bee19cb16bba9
#
_cell.length_a   1.000
_cell.length_b   1.000
_cell.length_c   1.000
_cell.angle_alpha   90.00
_cell.angle_beta   90.00
_cell.angle_gamma   90.00
#
_symmetry.space_group_name_H-M   'P 1'
#
loop_
_entity.id
_entity.type
_entity.pdbx_description
1 polymer ?
#
loop_
_entity_poly.entity_id
_entity_poly.type
_entity_poly.pdbx_seq_one_letter_code
_entity_poly.pdbx_strand_id
1 'polypeptide(L)'
;MDSVDELLLIKGIDRHTYEKLSPYVTVYGFGGTDDRRININTAAIPVIMSLNENGMITREMAERLVRSRELEPFNSTSEVTRAGIEENMLLGNFVTAYPPVNFRITSVSEENKIKRVIEGVVKVTGGSQGTIFYWREM
;
A
#
# COMPACT_ATOMS: atom_id res chain seq x y z
N MET A 1 10.83 1.53 -13.14
CA MET A 1 11.13 0.96 -11.81
C MET A 1 10.28 -0.29 -11.70
N ASP A 2 10.92 -1.43 -11.63
CA ASP A 2 10.25 -2.75 -11.69
C ASP A 2 10.19 -3.40 -10.30
N SER A 3 11.01 -2.90 -9.38
CA SER A 3 11.07 -3.36 -7.99
C SER A 3 11.30 -2.20 -7.02
N VAL A 4 10.76 -2.31 -5.81
CA VAL A 4 11.03 -1.37 -4.71
C VAL A 4 12.52 -1.38 -4.33
N ASP A 5 13.24 -2.48 -4.58
CA ASP A 5 14.67 -2.60 -4.30
C ASP A 5 15.52 -1.61 -5.12
N GLU A 6 15.01 -1.10 -6.26
CA GLU A 6 15.68 -0.07 -7.05
C GLU A 6 15.83 1.27 -6.31
N LEU A 7 15.10 1.49 -5.23
CA LEU A 7 15.31 2.64 -4.35
C LEU A 7 16.76 2.70 -3.80
N LEU A 8 17.41 1.55 -3.63
CA LEU A 8 18.81 1.47 -3.20
C LEU A 8 19.81 2.01 -4.24
N LEU A 9 19.38 2.20 -5.48
CA LEU A 9 20.20 2.81 -6.55
C LEU A 9 20.14 4.33 -6.52
N ILE A 10 19.22 4.90 -5.74
CA ILE A 10 19.04 6.36 -5.66
C ILE A 10 20.05 6.94 -4.67
N LYS A 11 20.81 7.94 -5.11
CA LYS A 11 21.76 8.65 -4.26
C LYS A 11 21.06 9.26 -3.04
N GLY A 12 21.51 8.89 -1.86
CA GLY A 12 20.95 9.37 -0.57
C GLY A 12 19.97 8.40 0.08
N ILE A 13 19.59 7.31 -0.58
CA ILE A 13 18.84 6.22 0.05
C ILE A 13 19.83 5.13 0.45
N ASP A 14 20.16 5.07 1.74
CA ASP A 14 20.93 3.99 2.33
C ASP A 14 20.00 2.81 2.73
N ARG A 15 20.61 1.71 3.17
CA ARG A 15 19.86 0.51 3.58
C ARG A 15 18.89 0.78 4.73
N HIS A 16 19.27 1.61 5.68
CA HIS A 16 18.42 1.95 6.80
C HIS A 16 17.18 2.75 6.37
N THR A 17 17.36 3.73 5.49
CA THR A 17 16.28 4.49 4.89
C THR A 17 15.36 3.60 4.05
N TYR A 18 15.95 2.71 3.25
CA TYR A 18 15.21 1.72 2.47
C TYR A 18 14.33 0.82 3.35
N GLU A 19 14.88 0.25 4.43
CA GLU A 19 14.14 -0.63 5.34
C GLU A 19 12.95 0.07 6.01
N LYS A 20 13.07 1.38 6.25
CA LYS A 20 11.96 2.18 6.78
C LYS A 20 10.90 2.53 5.73
N LEU A 21 11.29 2.72 4.47
CA LEU A 21 10.39 3.13 3.40
C LEU A 21 9.70 1.95 2.71
N SER A 22 10.40 0.85 2.51
CA SER A 22 9.93 -0.29 1.71
C SER A 22 8.57 -0.85 2.12
N PRO A 23 8.13 -0.82 3.40
CA PRO A 23 6.79 -1.26 3.77
C PRO A 23 5.66 -0.34 3.29
N TYR A 24 5.98 0.91 2.92
CA TYR A 24 5.01 1.97 2.62
C TYR A 24 4.98 2.36 1.14
N VAL A 25 5.82 1.78 0.31
CA VAL A 25 5.93 2.11 -1.10
C VAL A 25 5.69 0.87 -1.96
N THR A 26 5.22 1.10 -3.18
CA THR A 26 5.00 0.05 -4.16
C THR A 26 5.27 0.58 -5.57
N VAL A 27 5.65 -0.30 -6.46
CA VAL A 27 5.74 -0.04 -7.90
C VAL A 27 4.50 -0.52 -8.66
N TYR A 28 3.54 -1.12 -7.96
CA TYR A 28 2.34 -1.70 -8.54
C TYR A 28 1.12 -0.80 -8.28
N GLY A 29 0.58 -0.18 -9.33
CA GLY A 29 -0.64 0.63 -9.26
C GLY A 29 -1.93 -0.21 -9.34
N PHE A 30 -3.07 0.38 -8.99
CA PHE A 30 -4.38 -0.31 -9.00
C PHE A 30 -4.86 -0.63 -10.41
N GLY A 31 -4.95 0.36 -11.29
CA GLY A 31 -5.52 0.25 -12.63
C GLY A 31 -4.49 0.10 -13.75
N GLY A 32 -3.22 0.24 -13.44
CA GLY A 32 -2.10 0.25 -14.37
C GLY A 32 -0.89 0.96 -13.75
N THR A 33 0.18 1.11 -14.50
CA THR A 33 1.44 1.74 -14.04
C THR A 33 1.27 3.20 -13.63
N ASP A 34 0.24 3.89 -14.12
CA ASP A 34 0.00 5.31 -13.86
C ASP A 34 -1.05 5.59 -12.78
N ASP A 35 -1.72 4.56 -12.27
CA ASP A 35 -2.70 4.73 -11.19
C ASP A 35 -1.99 4.81 -9.83
N ARG A 36 -1.83 6.04 -9.35
CA ARG A 36 -1.14 6.36 -8.08
C ARG A 36 -2.07 6.39 -6.87
N ARG A 37 -3.36 6.09 -7.06
CA ARG A 37 -4.32 6.10 -5.95
C ARG A 37 -4.01 4.99 -4.96
N ILE A 38 -4.28 5.25 -3.70
CA ILE A 38 -4.14 4.27 -2.62
C ILE A 38 -5.51 3.76 -2.17
N ASN A 39 -5.56 2.55 -1.66
CA ASN A 39 -6.78 2.05 -1.00
C ASN A 39 -6.82 2.56 0.43
N ILE A 40 -7.77 3.46 0.71
CA ILE A 40 -7.91 4.09 2.03
C ILE A 40 -8.28 3.07 3.12
N ASN A 41 -8.92 1.97 2.76
CA ASN A 41 -9.30 0.92 3.70
C ASN A 41 -8.13 0.03 4.14
N THR A 42 -6.99 0.07 3.45
CA THR A 42 -5.83 -0.76 3.78
C THR A 42 -4.54 0.03 4.01
N ALA A 43 -4.51 1.30 3.62
CA ALA A 43 -3.32 2.15 3.73
C ALA A 43 -2.84 2.31 5.17
N ALA A 44 -1.54 2.20 5.40
CA ALA A 44 -0.93 2.46 6.70
C ALA A 44 -0.96 3.96 7.04
N ILE A 45 -0.91 4.31 8.34
CA ILE A 45 -0.94 5.70 8.81
C ILE A 45 0.07 6.60 8.08
N PRO A 46 1.35 6.24 7.90
CA PRO A 46 2.30 7.09 7.17
C PRO A 46 1.89 7.33 5.71
N VAL A 47 1.26 6.34 5.06
CA VAL A 47 0.77 6.47 3.67
C VAL A 47 -0.42 7.43 3.61
N ILE A 48 -1.35 7.36 4.58
CA ILE A 48 -2.47 8.31 4.66
C ILE A 48 -1.96 9.73 4.86
N MET A 49 -0.99 9.93 5.76
CA MET A 49 -0.38 11.24 6.00
C MET A 49 0.33 11.80 4.76
N SER A 50 0.86 10.96 3.89
CA SER A 50 1.55 11.40 2.66
C SER A 50 0.61 11.78 1.51
N LEU A 51 -0.71 11.59 1.64
CA LEU A 51 -1.69 11.95 0.61
C LEU A 51 -1.81 13.46 0.40
N ASN A 52 -1.34 14.26 1.34
CA ASN A 52 -1.32 15.71 1.23
C ASN A 52 0.12 16.23 1.34
N GLU A 53 0.59 16.86 0.26
CA GLU A 53 1.97 17.39 0.15
C GLU A 53 2.27 18.49 1.18
N ASN A 54 1.25 19.19 1.66
CA ASN A 54 1.39 20.28 2.63
C ASN A 54 1.39 19.80 4.08
N GLY A 55 1.37 18.50 4.35
CA GLY A 55 1.35 17.94 5.69
C GLY A 55 0.09 18.27 6.51
N MET A 56 -1.01 18.62 5.84
CA MET A 56 -2.27 18.97 6.51
C MET A 56 -2.96 17.77 7.17
N ILE A 57 -2.65 16.54 6.73
CA ILE A 57 -3.17 15.34 7.36
C ILE A 57 -2.30 15.00 8.55
N THR A 58 -2.78 15.31 9.75
CA THR A 58 -2.06 14.99 10.97
C THR A 58 -2.13 13.50 11.31
N ARG A 59 -1.25 13.05 12.20
CA ARG A 59 -1.28 11.67 12.70
C ARG A 59 -2.62 11.34 13.36
N GLU A 60 -3.18 12.25 14.16
CA GLU A 60 -4.47 12.05 14.83
C GLU A 60 -5.62 11.89 13.84
N MET A 61 -5.58 12.63 12.72
CA MET A 61 -6.57 12.48 11.65
C MET A 61 -6.44 11.11 10.99
N ALA A 62 -5.22 10.68 10.65
CA ALA A 62 -4.97 9.38 10.05
C ALA A 62 -5.35 8.22 11.00
N GLU A 63 -5.04 8.31 12.29
CA GLU A 63 -5.43 7.33 13.30
C GLU A 63 -6.95 7.24 13.49
N ARG A 64 -7.64 8.38 13.44
CA ARG A 64 -9.11 8.43 13.50
C ARG A 64 -9.74 7.71 12.32
N LEU A 65 -9.20 7.92 11.12
CA LEU A 65 -9.64 7.25 9.90
C LEU A 65 -9.39 5.74 9.97
N VAL A 66 -8.23 5.31 10.47
CA VAL A 66 -7.93 3.89 10.66
C VAL A 66 -8.92 3.25 11.64
N ARG A 67 -9.17 3.87 12.79
CA ARG A 67 -10.17 3.36 13.73
C ARG A 67 -11.59 3.29 13.13
N SER A 68 -11.97 4.27 12.32
CA SER A 68 -13.28 4.28 11.64
C SER A 68 -13.46 3.10 10.71
N ARG A 69 -12.46 2.83 9.85
CA ARG A 69 -12.51 1.72 8.89
C ARG A 69 -12.43 0.33 9.52
N GLU A 70 -11.83 0.23 10.73
CA GLU A 70 -11.80 -1.03 11.50
C GLU A 70 -13.18 -1.42 12.03
N LEU A 71 -14.06 -0.44 12.24
CA LEU A 71 -15.45 -0.67 12.60
C LEU A 71 -16.29 -1.03 11.36
N GLU A 72 -16.12 -0.25 10.29
CA GLU A 72 -16.82 -0.43 9.03
C GLU A 72 -15.95 0.11 7.88
N PRO A 73 -15.61 -0.71 6.86
CA PRO A 73 -14.86 -0.24 5.70
C PRO A 73 -15.59 0.85 4.95
N PHE A 74 -14.88 1.86 4.48
CA PHE A 74 -15.44 2.94 3.69
C PHE A 74 -15.88 2.44 2.30
N ASN A 75 -17.11 2.78 1.91
CA ASN A 75 -17.69 2.48 0.60
C ASN A 75 -17.78 3.73 -0.29
N SER A 76 -17.58 4.91 0.27
CA SER A 76 -17.69 6.18 -0.45
C SER A 76 -16.73 7.24 0.09
N THR A 77 -16.41 8.24 -0.73
CA THR A 77 -15.64 9.43 -0.32
C THR A 77 -16.31 10.19 0.82
N SER A 78 -17.65 10.28 0.81
CA SER A 78 -18.40 10.99 1.84
C SER A 78 -18.29 10.33 3.23
N GLU A 79 -18.06 9.03 3.31
CA GLU A 79 -17.80 8.34 4.56
C GLU A 79 -16.40 8.65 5.10
N VAL A 80 -15.41 8.74 4.23
CA VAL A 80 -14.05 9.18 4.58
C VAL A 80 -14.07 10.62 5.12
N THR A 81 -14.82 11.50 4.47
CA THR A 81 -14.99 12.90 4.92
C THR A 81 -15.66 12.97 6.31
N ARG A 82 -16.68 12.16 6.55
CA ARG A 82 -17.30 12.07 7.88
C ARG A 82 -16.37 11.55 8.97
N ALA A 83 -15.36 10.75 8.62
CA ALA A 83 -14.32 10.31 9.54
C ALA A 83 -13.33 11.44 9.92
N GLY A 84 -13.47 12.63 9.33
CA GLY A 84 -12.77 13.85 9.75
C GLY A 84 -11.57 14.24 8.90
N ILE A 85 -11.52 13.79 7.64
CA ILE A 85 -10.58 14.28 6.66
C ILE A 85 -11.36 14.90 5.50
N GLU A 86 -11.18 16.20 5.27
CA GLU A 86 -11.87 16.90 4.20
C GLU A 86 -11.39 16.43 2.82
N GLU A 87 -12.30 16.38 1.85
CA GLU A 87 -12.02 15.88 0.49
C GLU A 87 -10.87 16.63 -0.20
N ASN A 88 -10.79 17.94 0.01
CA ASN A 88 -9.71 18.79 -0.51
C ASN A 88 -8.32 18.42 0.05
N MET A 89 -8.25 17.81 1.24
CA MET A 89 -7.00 17.33 1.82
C MET A 89 -6.50 16.05 1.17
N LEU A 90 -7.38 15.23 0.61
CA LEU A 90 -7.05 13.94 0.01
C LEU A 90 -6.70 14.03 -1.47
N LEU A 91 -6.94 15.19 -2.11
CA LEU A 91 -6.61 15.50 -3.52
C LEU A 91 -7.04 14.42 -4.54
N GLY A 92 -8.05 13.62 -4.22
CA GLY A 92 -8.51 12.53 -5.07
C GLY A 92 -7.53 11.35 -5.23
N ASN A 93 -6.45 11.31 -4.46
CA ASN A 93 -5.40 10.29 -4.57
C ASN A 93 -5.72 8.99 -3.81
N PHE A 94 -6.99 8.68 -3.60
CA PHE A 94 -7.41 7.47 -2.92
C PHE A 94 -8.62 6.82 -3.58
N VAL A 95 -8.85 5.57 -3.22
CA VAL A 95 -10.06 4.79 -3.56
C VAL A 95 -10.62 4.13 -2.32
N THR A 96 -11.94 4.00 -2.24
CA THR A 96 -12.65 3.34 -1.14
C THR A 96 -13.04 1.90 -1.49
N ALA A 97 -13.37 1.65 -2.74
CA ALA A 97 -13.90 0.37 -3.20
C ALA A 97 -13.28 -0.01 -4.54
N TYR A 98 -12.15 -0.68 -4.47
CA TYR A 98 -11.69 -1.51 -5.58
C TYR A 98 -11.36 -2.88 -5.04
N PRO A 99 -11.81 -3.95 -5.68
CA PRO A 99 -11.27 -5.26 -5.35
C PRO A 99 -9.76 -5.17 -5.51
N PRO A 100 -8.98 -5.61 -4.51
CA PRO A 100 -7.54 -5.62 -4.64
C PRO A 100 -7.20 -6.46 -5.88
N VAL A 101 -6.41 -5.88 -6.78
CA VAL A 101 -5.97 -6.58 -8.00
C VAL A 101 -4.55 -7.10 -7.86
N ASN A 102 -3.75 -6.47 -6.99
CA ASN A 102 -2.37 -6.88 -6.73
C ASN A 102 -2.26 -7.42 -5.30
N PHE A 103 -1.71 -8.61 -5.17
CA PHE A 103 -1.49 -9.28 -3.90
C PHE A 103 -0.01 -9.56 -3.72
N ARG A 104 0.53 -9.18 -2.56
CA ARG A 104 1.81 -9.67 -2.09
C ARG A 104 1.56 -10.93 -1.28
N ILE A 105 2.18 -12.02 -1.67
CA ILE A 105 2.07 -13.32 -1.02
C ILE A 105 3.43 -13.65 -0.42
N THR A 106 3.47 -13.89 0.87
CA THR A 106 4.67 -14.37 1.55
C THR A 106 4.38 -15.77 2.09
N SER A 107 5.14 -16.75 1.61
CA SER A 107 5.11 -18.13 2.09
C SER A 107 6.35 -18.41 2.92
N VAL A 108 6.14 -18.94 4.12
CA VAL A 108 7.22 -19.27 5.04
C VAL A 108 7.15 -20.76 5.36
N SER A 109 8.26 -21.47 5.17
CA SER A 109 8.44 -22.85 5.61
C SER A 109 9.62 -22.92 6.57
N GLU A 110 9.49 -23.66 7.64
CA GLU A 110 10.56 -23.93 8.60
C GLU A 110 10.64 -25.42 8.91
N GLU A 111 11.81 -25.99 8.68
CA GLU A 111 12.11 -27.38 8.99
C GLU A 111 13.55 -27.49 9.55
N ASN A 112 13.72 -28.21 10.66
CA ASN A 112 15.02 -28.43 11.29
C ASN A 112 15.86 -27.13 11.51
N LYS A 113 15.22 -26.03 11.90
CA LYS A 113 15.81 -24.68 12.06
C LYS A 113 16.25 -24.04 10.74
N ILE A 114 15.94 -24.60 9.60
CA ILE A 114 16.14 -24.00 8.29
C ILE A 114 14.84 -23.32 7.92
N LYS A 115 14.90 -22.00 7.74
CA LYS A 115 13.77 -21.17 7.30
C LYS A 115 13.93 -20.83 5.83
N ARG A 116 12.87 -21.04 5.05
CA ARG A 116 12.76 -20.61 3.65
C ARG A 116 11.59 -19.66 3.53
N VAL A 117 11.80 -18.59 2.84
CA VAL A 117 10.75 -17.57 2.57
C VAL A 117 10.66 -17.36 1.08
N ILE A 118 9.46 -17.46 0.55
CA ILE A 118 9.15 -17.09 -0.84
C ILE A 118 8.20 -15.90 -0.79
N GLU A 119 8.56 -14.83 -1.46
CA GLU A 119 7.72 -13.67 -1.66
C GLU A 119 7.38 -13.53 -3.14
N GLY A 120 6.12 -13.27 -3.45
CA GLY A 120 5.67 -13.02 -4.81
C GLY A 120 4.62 -11.93 -4.86
N VAL A 121 4.55 -11.24 -6.01
CA VAL A 121 3.48 -10.30 -6.32
C VAL A 121 2.67 -10.83 -7.50
N VAL A 122 1.38 -10.99 -7.26
CA VAL A 122 0.42 -11.55 -8.22
C VAL A 122 -0.66 -10.53 -8.51
N LYS A 123 -0.95 -10.30 -9.77
CA LYS A 123 -2.14 -9.57 -10.21
C LYS A 123 -3.25 -10.55 -10.54
N VAL A 124 -4.42 -10.37 -9.94
CA VAL A 124 -5.64 -11.10 -10.27
C VAL A 124 -6.51 -10.21 -11.15
N THR A 125 -6.72 -10.63 -12.39
CA THR A 125 -7.67 -10.01 -13.32
C THR A 125 -8.87 -10.93 -13.43
N GLY A 126 -10.09 -10.39 -13.36
CA GLY A 126 -11.36 -11.10 -13.26
C GLY A 126 -11.40 -12.51 -13.87
N GLY A 127 -11.80 -13.50 -13.09
CA GLY A 127 -11.74 -14.93 -13.41
C GLY A 127 -10.66 -15.65 -12.60
N SER A 128 -10.35 -16.89 -12.98
CA SER A 128 -9.40 -17.74 -12.26
C SER A 128 -7.93 -17.54 -12.69
N GLN A 129 -7.61 -16.47 -13.41
CA GLN A 129 -6.27 -16.23 -13.93
C GLN A 129 -5.54 -15.15 -13.13
N GLY A 130 -4.37 -15.49 -12.62
CA GLY A 130 -3.42 -14.57 -12.01
C GLY A 130 -2.15 -14.44 -12.84
N THR A 131 -1.59 -13.23 -12.92
CA THR A 131 -0.27 -12.98 -13.52
C THR A 131 0.73 -12.75 -12.41
N ILE A 132 1.79 -13.54 -12.37
CA ILE A 132 2.91 -13.33 -11.45
C ILE A 132 3.80 -12.23 -12.06
N PHE A 133 3.93 -11.11 -11.36
CA PHE A 133 4.84 -10.04 -11.77
C PHE A 133 6.25 -10.26 -11.27
N TYR A 134 6.37 -10.85 -10.10
CA TYR A 134 7.64 -10.99 -9.41
C TYR A 134 7.55 -12.11 -8.40
N TRP A 135 8.64 -12.84 -8.22
CA TRP A 135 8.83 -13.75 -7.10
C TRP A 135 10.31 -13.85 -6.75
N ARG A 136 10.63 -14.06 -5.49
CA ARG A 136 11.98 -14.33 -5.00
C ARG A 136 11.97 -15.32 -3.84
N GLU A 137 13.04 -16.06 -3.71
CA GLU A 137 13.37 -16.86 -2.53
C GLU A 137 14.38 -16.09 -1.68
N MET A 138 14.17 -16.08 -0.35
CA MET A 138 15.02 -15.40 0.64
C MET A 138 15.47 -16.38 1.71
#